data_9c6830bb0d06fa7719070a9b24958a9d
#
_entry.id   9c6830bb0d06fa7719070a9b24958a9d
#
_cell.length_a   1.000
_cell.length_b   1.000
_cell.length_c   1.000
_cell.angle_alpha   90.00
_cell.angle_beta   90.00
_cell.angle_gamma   90.00
#
_symmetry.space_group_name_H-M   'P 1'
#
loop_
_entity.id
_entity.type
_entity.pdbx_description
1 polymer ?
#
loop_
_entity_poly.entity_id
_entity_poly.type
_entity_poly.pdbx_seq_one_letter_code
_entity_poly.pdbx_strand_id
1 'polypeptide(L)'
;MWGMQSRLAKILTTIIIGVAVLPMVSFAQTSSSINISQALNNELGVDIVPDFPKPNETVSVDLTLFTGDLNSADITWYQNGKIALSGKGETRYSFQTGSSGTETKIEIRIKLLNGASFSKTITISPAGVDLVWEADSYV
;
A
#
# COMPACT_ATOMS: atom_id res chain seq x y z
N MET A 1 -65.13 -49.59 -53.05
CA MET A 1 -64.82 -50.96 -53.30
C MET A 1 -63.33 -51.14 -53.28
N TRP A 2 -62.89 -51.85 -52.27
CA TRP A 2 -61.52 -52.39 -52.07
C TRP A 2 -60.34 -51.41 -52.12
N GLY A 3 -59.76 -51.03 -51.12
CA GLY A 3 -59.13 -51.71 -50.01
C GLY A 3 -57.73 -52.19 -50.37
N MET A 4 -56.74 -51.33 -50.27
CA MET A 4 -55.39 -51.88 -50.24
C MET A 4 -54.56 -51.12 -49.17
N GLN A 5 -54.40 -51.86 -48.13
CA GLN A 5 -53.57 -51.55 -47.01
C GLN A 5 -52.10 -51.49 -47.43
N SER A 6 -51.48 -50.36 -47.46
CA SER A 6 -50.03 -50.28 -47.51
C SER A 6 -49.52 -50.01 -46.10
N ARG A 7 -48.94 -51.02 -45.55
CA ARG A 7 -48.22 -50.94 -44.26
C ARG A 7 -46.96 -50.16 -44.45
N LEU A 8 -47.04 -48.90 -44.10
CA LEU A 8 -45.84 -48.08 -43.98
C LEU A 8 -45.14 -48.43 -42.66
N ALA A 9 -44.03 -49.16 -42.83
CA ALA A 9 -43.11 -49.45 -41.74
C ALA A 9 -42.60 -48.17 -41.13
N LYS A 10 -42.93 -48.02 -39.87
CA LYS A 10 -42.34 -46.92 -39.04
C LYS A 10 -40.88 -47.26 -38.75
N ILE A 11 -39.96 -46.68 -39.52
CA ILE A 11 -38.57 -46.71 -39.20
C ILE A 11 -38.37 -45.64 -38.11
N LEU A 12 -38.26 -46.07 -36.88
CA LEU A 12 -37.94 -45.28 -35.76
C LEU A 12 -36.43 -45.02 -35.79
N THR A 13 -36.02 -43.93 -36.42
CA THR A 13 -34.62 -43.50 -36.42
C THR A 13 -34.35 -42.80 -35.06
N THR A 14 -33.77 -43.56 -34.14
CA THR A 14 -33.32 -43.05 -32.88
C THR A 14 -32.02 -42.24 -33.14
N ILE A 15 -32.15 -40.92 -33.19
CA ILE A 15 -30.98 -40.02 -33.22
C ILE A 15 -30.46 -39.95 -31.79
N ILE A 16 -29.38 -40.63 -31.51
CA ILE A 16 -28.59 -40.45 -30.27
C ILE A 16 -27.78 -39.18 -30.43
N ILE A 17 -28.28 -38.08 -29.88
CA ILE A 17 -27.50 -36.88 -29.75
C ILE A 17 -26.51 -37.10 -28.60
N GLY A 18 -25.30 -37.48 -28.95
CA GLY A 18 -24.19 -37.53 -28.01
C GLY A 18 -23.81 -36.09 -27.60
N VAL A 19 -24.26 -35.69 -26.41
CA VAL A 19 -23.79 -34.47 -25.79
C VAL A 19 -22.35 -34.71 -25.35
N ALA A 20 -21.40 -34.27 -26.16
CA ALA A 20 -19.99 -34.24 -25.77
C ALA A 20 -19.83 -33.14 -24.69
N VAL A 21 -19.80 -33.56 -23.43
CA VAL A 21 -19.42 -32.71 -22.31
C VAL A 21 -17.91 -32.52 -22.42
N LEU A 22 -17.50 -31.42 -23.05
CA LEU A 22 -16.11 -30.98 -23.01
C LEU A 22 -15.84 -30.44 -21.60
N PRO A 23 -14.84 -30.95 -20.88
CA PRO A 23 -14.43 -30.33 -19.63
C PRO A 23 -13.92 -28.92 -19.94
N MET A 24 -14.65 -27.90 -19.51
CA MET A 24 -14.11 -26.52 -19.47
C MET A 24 -12.96 -26.54 -18.46
N VAL A 25 -11.74 -26.58 -18.98
CA VAL A 25 -10.57 -26.28 -18.19
C VAL A 25 -10.62 -24.76 -17.91
N SER A 26 -11.16 -24.42 -16.75
CA SER A 26 -11.06 -23.06 -16.23
C SER A 26 -9.58 -22.81 -15.93
N PHE A 27 -8.90 -22.12 -16.83
CA PHE A 27 -7.64 -21.47 -16.49
C PHE A 27 -7.98 -20.38 -15.49
N ALA A 28 -7.79 -20.67 -14.21
CA ALA A 28 -7.71 -19.65 -13.20
C ALA A 28 -6.51 -18.77 -13.58
N GLN A 29 -6.77 -17.64 -14.23
CA GLN A 29 -5.81 -16.58 -14.36
C GLN A 29 -5.56 -16.11 -12.93
N THR A 30 -4.48 -16.58 -12.33
CA THR A 30 -3.90 -15.99 -11.14
C THR A 30 -3.39 -14.63 -11.58
N SER A 31 -4.27 -13.63 -11.55
CA SER A 31 -3.86 -12.24 -11.64
C SER A 31 -3.03 -12.00 -10.39
N SER A 32 -1.72 -12.18 -10.49
CA SER A 32 -0.78 -11.58 -9.53
C SER A 32 -0.99 -10.08 -9.69
N SER A 33 -1.90 -9.53 -8.89
CA SER A 33 -1.95 -8.11 -8.66
C SER A 33 -0.62 -7.78 -7.99
N ILE A 34 0.38 -7.44 -8.80
CA ILE A 34 1.58 -6.79 -8.30
C ILE A 34 1.03 -5.58 -7.58
N ASN A 35 1.16 -5.57 -6.26
CA ASN A 35 0.81 -4.42 -5.46
C ASN A 35 1.81 -3.32 -5.83
N ILE A 36 1.48 -2.58 -6.88
CA ILE A 36 2.25 -1.43 -7.37
C ILE A 36 2.51 -0.48 -6.20
N SER A 37 1.55 -0.35 -5.28
CA SER A 37 1.71 0.43 -4.05
C SER A 37 2.86 -0.05 -3.15
N GLN A 38 3.14 -1.36 -3.08
CA GLN A 38 4.28 -1.86 -2.29
C GLN A 38 5.62 -1.68 -3.02
N ALA A 39 5.65 -1.87 -4.33
CA ALA A 39 6.84 -1.60 -5.13
C ALA A 39 7.21 -0.11 -5.06
N LEU A 40 6.24 0.76 -5.15
CA LEU A 40 6.42 2.22 -5.09
C LEU A 40 6.83 2.71 -3.68
N ASN A 41 6.39 2.04 -2.61
CA ASN A 41 6.83 2.38 -1.25
C ASN A 41 8.32 2.11 -1.00
N ASN A 42 8.94 1.20 -1.75
CA ASN A 42 10.38 0.96 -1.71
C ASN A 42 11.18 2.02 -2.50
N GLU A 43 10.53 2.76 -3.37
CA GLU A 43 11.14 3.84 -4.14
C GLU A 43 11.11 5.19 -3.40
N LEU A 44 10.23 5.33 -2.40
CA LEU A 44 10.14 6.52 -1.56
C LEU A 44 11.11 6.41 -0.39
N GLY A 45 12.21 7.14 -0.46
CA GLY A 45 13.14 7.36 0.63
C GLY A 45 12.56 8.36 1.62
N VAL A 46 12.76 8.10 2.91
CA VAL A 46 12.43 9.02 4.00
C VAL A 46 13.66 9.12 4.88
N ASP A 47 14.19 10.32 5.00
CA ASP A 47 15.32 10.65 5.84
C ASP A 47 14.83 11.46 7.04
N ILE A 48 15.30 11.12 8.24
CA ILE A 48 14.87 11.73 9.49
C ILE A 48 16.07 12.29 10.20
N VAL A 49 16.06 13.58 10.50
CA VAL A 49 17.17 14.28 11.16
C VAL A 49 16.68 14.99 12.42
N PRO A 50 17.24 14.68 13.59
CA PRO A 50 18.22 13.62 13.87
C PRO A 50 17.61 12.22 13.87
N ASP A 51 18.41 11.17 13.62
CA ASP A 51 17.98 9.75 13.62
C ASP A 51 17.40 9.31 14.97
N PHE A 52 17.94 9.85 16.04
CA PHE A 52 17.54 9.56 17.42
C PHE A 52 17.15 10.86 18.14
N PRO A 53 15.94 11.34 17.91
CA PRO A 53 15.50 12.62 18.50
C PRO A 53 15.33 12.52 20.01
N LYS A 54 15.71 13.58 20.69
CA LYS A 54 15.46 13.79 22.12
C LYS A 54 14.04 14.30 22.37
N PRO A 55 13.57 14.24 23.61
CA PRO A 55 12.33 14.92 24.01
C PRO A 55 12.38 16.42 23.71
N ASN A 56 11.29 16.96 23.17
CA ASN A 56 11.13 18.36 22.79
C ASN A 56 12.18 18.87 21.77
N GLU A 57 12.74 17.98 20.97
CA GLU A 57 13.67 18.33 19.90
C GLU A 57 12.95 18.52 18.57
N THR A 58 13.46 19.43 17.74
CA THR A 58 12.96 19.62 16.38
C THR A 58 13.50 18.53 15.48
N VAL A 59 12.60 17.83 14.80
CA VAL A 59 12.88 16.79 13.82
C VAL A 59 12.48 17.27 12.44
N SER A 60 13.35 17.05 11.47
CA SER A 60 13.07 17.24 10.05
C SER A 60 12.93 15.90 9.36
N VAL A 61 11.92 15.77 8.53
CA VAL A 61 11.68 14.61 7.69
C VAL A 61 11.77 15.05 6.24
N ASP A 62 12.69 14.46 5.49
CA ASP A 62 12.93 14.72 4.08
C ASP A 62 12.51 13.55 3.22
N LEU A 63 11.85 13.83 2.09
CA LEU A 63 11.42 12.83 1.11
C LEU A 63 12.32 12.82 -0.11
N THR A 64 12.65 11.62 -0.56
CA THR A 64 13.36 11.38 -1.81
C THR A 64 12.62 10.32 -2.61
N LEU A 65 12.41 10.54 -3.90
CA LEU A 65 11.83 9.58 -4.81
C LEU A 65 12.85 9.25 -5.88
N PHE A 66 13.20 7.96 -6.02
CA PHE A 66 14.21 7.52 -6.98
C PHE A 66 13.72 7.56 -8.43
N THR A 67 12.42 7.35 -8.65
CA THR A 67 11.78 7.33 -9.98
C THR A 67 10.61 8.28 -10.02
N GLY A 68 10.88 9.58 -10.07
CA GLY A 68 9.81 10.58 -10.17
C GLY A 68 10.24 11.96 -9.68
N ASP A 69 9.36 12.93 -9.94
CA ASP A 69 9.55 14.32 -9.51
C ASP A 69 8.58 14.67 -8.39
N LEU A 70 9.11 14.86 -7.19
CA LEU A 70 8.35 15.31 -6.03
C LEU A 70 8.06 16.82 -6.06
N ASN A 71 8.84 17.62 -6.80
CA ASN A 71 8.65 19.08 -6.80
C ASN A 71 7.32 19.50 -7.43
N SER A 72 6.80 18.67 -8.34
CA SER A 72 5.51 18.90 -9.00
C SER A 72 4.36 18.10 -8.38
N ALA A 73 4.65 17.23 -7.41
CA ALA A 73 3.68 16.39 -6.75
C ALA A 73 2.85 17.15 -5.71
N ASP A 74 1.60 16.77 -5.53
CA ASP A 74 0.79 17.22 -4.40
C ASP A 74 1.13 16.35 -3.18
N ILE A 75 1.67 16.95 -2.14
CA ILE A 75 2.12 16.25 -0.93
C ILE A 75 1.33 16.76 0.27
N THR A 76 0.80 15.84 1.06
CA THR A 76 0.09 16.15 2.30
C THR A 76 0.69 15.37 3.46
N TRP A 77 1.08 16.11 4.48
CA TRP A 77 1.62 15.61 5.74
C TRP A 77 0.54 15.64 6.81
N TYR A 78 0.38 14.53 7.50
CA TYR A 78 -0.50 14.42 8.66
C TYR A 78 0.34 14.14 9.89
N GLN A 79 0.11 14.89 10.95
CA GLN A 79 0.67 14.62 12.27
C GLN A 79 -0.46 14.18 13.20
N ASN A 80 -0.35 12.97 13.74
CA ASN A 80 -1.36 12.38 14.62
C ASN A 80 -2.79 12.44 14.03
N GLY A 81 -2.89 12.17 12.72
CA GLY A 81 -4.16 12.16 11.97
C GLY A 81 -4.71 13.52 11.56
N LYS A 82 -4.03 14.63 11.88
CA LYS A 82 -4.42 15.98 11.46
C LYS A 82 -3.49 16.46 10.37
N ILE A 83 -4.03 17.19 9.38
CA ILE A 83 -3.22 17.84 8.35
C ILE A 83 -2.31 18.87 9.01
N ALA A 84 -1.01 18.70 8.82
CA ALA A 84 0.02 19.59 9.33
C ALA A 84 0.60 20.50 8.23
N LEU A 85 0.80 19.94 7.03
CA LEU A 85 1.31 20.67 5.86
C LEU A 85 0.70 20.05 4.60
N SER A 86 0.37 20.86 3.61
CA SER A 86 -0.10 20.38 2.30
C SER A 86 0.25 21.37 1.22
N GLY A 87 0.79 20.89 0.10
CA GLY A 87 1.14 21.73 -1.04
C GLY A 87 1.89 20.95 -2.12
N LYS A 88 2.24 21.66 -3.18
CA LYS A 88 3.11 21.14 -4.24
C LYS A 88 4.56 21.23 -3.82
N GLY A 89 5.28 20.11 -4.01
CA GLY A 89 6.72 20.08 -3.74
C GLY A 89 7.09 20.19 -2.26
N GLU A 90 6.13 19.96 -1.35
CA GLU A 90 6.39 19.98 0.09
C GLU A 90 7.13 18.72 0.51
N THR A 91 8.38 18.59 0.07
CA THR A 91 9.23 17.41 0.27
C THR A 91 9.84 17.34 1.67
N ARG A 92 9.72 18.41 2.47
CA ARG A 92 10.26 18.50 3.83
C ARG A 92 9.19 18.93 4.81
N TYR A 93 9.15 18.25 5.95
CA TYR A 93 8.31 18.65 7.06
C TYR A 93 9.11 18.61 8.37
N SER A 94 8.99 19.66 9.18
CA SER A 94 9.66 19.75 10.49
C SER A 94 8.62 19.91 11.60
N PHE A 95 8.83 19.24 12.71
CA PHE A 95 7.98 19.32 13.88
C PHE A 95 8.78 19.12 15.16
N GLN A 96 8.20 19.46 16.30
CA GLN A 96 8.80 19.21 17.60
C GLN A 96 8.29 17.90 18.18
N THR A 97 9.18 17.04 18.66
CA THR A 97 8.84 15.82 19.38
C THR A 97 8.16 16.13 20.72
N GLY A 98 7.41 15.18 21.24
CA GLY A 98 6.83 15.28 22.58
C GLY A 98 7.83 14.92 23.69
N SER A 99 7.29 14.67 24.87
CA SER A 99 8.04 14.16 26.03
C SER A 99 8.58 12.74 25.76
N SER A 100 9.53 12.30 26.58
CA SER A 100 10.04 10.92 26.52
C SER A 100 8.89 9.91 26.56
N GLY A 101 8.92 8.92 25.67
CA GLY A 101 7.90 7.90 25.53
C GLY A 101 6.60 8.33 24.82
N THR A 102 6.51 9.60 24.35
CA THR A 102 5.37 10.06 23.54
C THR A 102 5.60 9.71 22.07
N GLU A 103 4.70 8.98 21.46
CA GLU A 103 4.77 8.67 20.03
C GLU A 103 4.15 9.79 19.18
N THR A 104 4.86 10.18 18.13
CA THR A 104 4.35 11.06 17.08
C THR A 104 4.21 10.27 15.79
N LYS A 105 2.99 10.12 15.30
CA LYS A 105 2.69 9.46 14.04
C LYS A 105 2.64 10.48 12.91
N ILE A 106 3.48 10.30 11.91
CA ILE A 106 3.51 11.09 10.69
C ILE A 106 3.03 10.22 9.53
N GLU A 107 1.96 10.62 8.87
CA GLU A 107 1.47 9.99 7.64
C GLU A 107 1.69 10.96 6.48
N ILE A 108 2.26 10.45 5.41
CA ILE A 108 2.61 11.20 4.21
C ILE A 108 1.77 10.65 3.08
N ARG A 109 1.06 11.51 2.36
CA ARG A 109 0.33 11.17 1.14
C ARG A 109 0.85 11.99 -0.01
N ILE A 110 1.22 11.32 -1.09
CA ILE A 110 1.82 11.92 -2.27
C ILE A 110 0.98 11.54 -3.49
N LYS A 111 0.65 12.52 -4.32
CA LYS A 111 0.00 12.33 -5.60
C LYS A 111 0.85 12.96 -6.70
N LEU A 112 1.39 12.13 -7.58
CA LEU A 112 2.18 12.58 -8.73
C LEU A 112 1.29 13.10 -9.86
N LEU A 113 1.87 13.88 -10.76
CA LEU A 113 1.18 14.40 -11.95
C LEU A 113 0.66 13.31 -12.89
N ASN A 114 1.33 12.18 -12.95
CA ASN A 114 0.90 11.02 -13.74
C ASN A 114 -0.27 10.24 -13.11
N GLY A 115 -0.78 10.69 -11.97
CA GLY A 115 -1.88 10.08 -11.24
C GLY A 115 -1.47 8.98 -10.26
N ALA A 116 -0.21 8.58 -10.20
CA ALA A 116 0.29 7.64 -9.19
C ALA A 116 0.21 8.27 -7.79
N SER A 117 -0.15 7.45 -6.81
CA SER A 117 -0.31 7.90 -5.42
C SER A 117 0.44 6.99 -4.48
N PHE A 118 1.07 7.58 -3.47
CA PHE A 118 1.84 6.90 -2.43
C PHE A 118 1.32 7.30 -1.06
N SER A 119 1.46 6.41 -0.10
CA SER A 119 1.21 6.72 1.31
C SER A 119 2.24 6.00 2.16
N LYS A 120 2.88 6.72 3.06
CA LYS A 120 3.85 6.17 4.01
C LYS A 120 3.55 6.69 5.41
N THR A 121 3.68 5.82 6.39
CA THR A 121 3.52 6.18 7.79
C THR A 121 4.82 5.87 8.52
N ILE A 122 5.28 6.82 9.32
CA ILE A 122 6.40 6.68 10.24
C ILE A 122 5.95 7.03 11.65
N THR A 123 6.54 6.37 12.64
CA THR A 123 6.31 6.67 14.07
C THR A 123 7.63 7.07 14.69
N ILE A 124 7.65 8.21 15.34
CA ILE A 124 8.82 8.77 15.99
C ILE A 124 8.55 8.84 17.48
N SER A 125 9.44 8.17 18.26
CA SER A 125 9.39 8.14 19.73
C SER A 125 10.70 8.68 20.27
N PRO A 126 10.70 9.87 20.90
CA PRO A 126 11.92 10.40 21.49
C PRO A 126 12.35 9.55 22.68
N ALA A 127 13.64 9.18 22.72
CA ALA A 127 14.23 8.42 23.81
C ALA A 127 14.99 9.36 24.76
N GLY A 128 14.66 9.30 26.04
CA GLY A 128 15.50 9.86 27.10
C GLY A 128 16.49 8.81 27.58
N VAL A 129 17.77 9.16 27.62
CA VAL A 129 18.78 8.32 28.25
C VAL A 129 19.04 8.88 29.64
N ASP A 130 18.54 8.21 30.67
CA ASP A 130 18.90 8.50 32.06
C ASP A 130 20.17 7.72 32.41
N LEU A 131 21.29 8.43 32.55
CA LEU A 131 22.53 7.86 33.09
C LEU A 131 22.41 7.84 34.61
N VAL A 132 22.11 6.67 35.17
CA VAL A 132 22.22 6.45 36.62
C VAL A 132 23.67 6.17 36.95
N TRP A 133 24.37 7.14 37.57
CA TRP A 133 25.70 6.94 38.15
C TRP A 133 25.53 6.29 39.52
N GLU A 134 25.80 5.03 39.62
CA GLU A 134 26.06 4.41 40.92
C GLU A 134 27.49 4.78 41.35
N ALA A 135 27.58 5.74 42.25
CA ALA A 135 28.84 6.02 42.93
C ALA A 135 29.04 4.95 44.03
N ASP A 136 29.79 3.92 43.73
CA ASP A 136 30.32 3.02 44.78
C ASP A 136 31.25 3.83 45.68
N SER A 137 30.70 4.30 46.77
CA SER A 137 31.46 4.92 47.84
C SER A 137 32.12 3.79 48.64
N TYR A 138 33.35 3.46 48.30
CA TYR A 138 34.19 2.66 49.18
C TYR A 138 34.61 3.54 50.37
N VAL A 139 34.12 3.19 51.55
CA VAL A 139 34.63 3.67 52.84
C VAL A 139 35.65 2.68 53.35
#